data_f6a2bee4e02dbaee08d87bcd1cae8280
#
_entry.id   f6a2bee4e02dbaee08d87bcd1cae8280
#
_cell.length_a   1.000
_cell.length_b   1.000
_cell.length_c   1.000
_cell.angle_alpha   90.00
_cell.angle_beta   90.00
_cell.angle_gamma   90.00
#
_symmetry.space_group_name_H-M   'P 1'
#
loop_
_entity.id
_entity.type
_entity.pdbx_description
1 polymer ?
#
loop_
_entity_poly.entity_id
_entity_poly.type
_entity_poly.pdbx_seq_one_letter_code
_entity_poly.pdbx_strand_id
1 'polypeptide(L)'
;SNTEPILKSLKSVNGRATFFLVGSRIEGEEDIIQQEFNAGHEIGNHSWDHQYASNISEEKQRAEMNKTNDAIKKVIGEYPTVFRCPGGITSNVYETENINPIILWSIDTLDWSTKSSQATFNAIKRVFKKGQNLDGDIVLMHDIQDSTPKAVANIVKYLDKKGYQLVTVSELAYYRNTTMKNGETYSCFYPTTNYSQKRNNSNTNSNQTEFSTNQSNNSNNTTNTTVANNQNVVTDNTTPTVD
;
A
#
# COMPACT_ATOMS: atom_id res chain seq x y z
N SER A 1 -19.38 -4.75 13.53
CA SER A 1 -18.30 -4.51 12.55
C SER A 1 -18.07 -5.76 11.68
N ASN A 2 -17.82 -5.55 10.40
CA ASN A 2 -17.43 -6.64 9.47
C ASN A 2 -15.95 -7.04 9.64
N THR A 3 -15.18 -6.24 10.34
CA THR A 3 -13.74 -6.43 10.56
C THR A 3 -13.46 -7.61 11.50
N GLU A 4 -14.23 -7.76 12.56
CA GLU A 4 -14.02 -8.83 13.56
C GLU A 4 -14.02 -10.26 12.96
N PRO A 5 -14.97 -10.67 12.10
CA PRO A 5 -14.91 -11.95 11.39
C PRO A 5 -13.70 -12.09 10.46
N ILE A 6 -13.20 -10.98 9.90
CA ILE A 6 -11.97 -10.98 9.08
C ILE A 6 -10.76 -11.28 9.95
N LEU A 7 -10.60 -10.59 11.08
CA LEU A 7 -9.53 -10.85 12.05
C LEU A 7 -9.51 -12.31 12.51
N LYS A 8 -10.70 -12.86 12.83
CA LYS A 8 -10.84 -14.28 13.20
C LYS A 8 -10.39 -15.21 12.08
N SER A 9 -10.73 -14.89 10.84
CA SER A 9 -10.32 -15.69 9.67
C SER A 9 -8.82 -15.65 9.45
N LEU A 10 -8.19 -14.49 9.52
CA LEU A 10 -6.74 -14.31 9.41
C LEU A 10 -6.01 -15.06 10.54
N LYS A 11 -6.48 -14.92 11.77
CA LYS A 11 -5.91 -15.63 12.93
C LYS A 11 -5.93 -17.15 12.75
N SER A 12 -6.95 -17.72 12.10
CA SER A 12 -7.08 -19.16 11.90
C SER A 12 -5.97 -19.80 11.05
N VAL A 13 -5.26 -18.99 10.26
CA VAL A 13 -4.14 -19.40 9.39
C VAL A 13 -2.83 -18.68 9.75
N ASN A 14 -2.77 -18.08 10.94
CA ASN A 14 -1.63 -17.24 11.37
C ASN A 14 -1.28 -16.16 10.33
N GLY A 15 -2.29 -15.64 9.63
CA GLY A 15 -2.16 -14.63 8.61
C GLY A 15 -2.26 -13.22 9.18
N ARG A 16 -1.62 -12.27 8.51
CA ARG A 16 -1.70 -10.84 8.78
C ARG A 16 -2.15 -10.08 7.54
N ALA A 17 -2.62 -8.86 7.74
CA ALA A 17 -3.05 -7.95 6.69
C ALA A 17 -2.67 -6.51 7.04
N THR A 18 -2.77 -5.61 6.08
CA THR A 18 -2.65 -4.17 6.27
C THR A 18 -4.03 -3.56 6.15
N PHE A 19 -4.49 -2.86 7.19
CA PHE A 19 -5.75 -2.15 7.24
C PHE A 19 -5.52 -0.66 6.98
N PHE A 20 -6.17 -0.12 5.96
CA PHE A 20 -6.07 1.30 5.59
C PHE A 20 -7.30 2.04 6.12
N LEU A 21 -7.10 2.89 7.12
CA LEU A 21 -8.19 3.52 7.85
C LEU A 21 -8.57 4.87 7.26
N VAL A 22 -9.86 5.07 7.00
CA VAL A 22 -10.45 6.38 6.71
C VAL A 22 -10.60 7.13 8.03
N GLY A 23 -9.88 8.24 8.21
CA GLY A 23 -9.73 8.94 9.49
C GLY A 23 -11.06 9.34 10.14
N SER A 24 -12.04 9.78 9.36
CA SER A 24 -13.37 10.16 9.86
C SER A 24 -14.21 8.99 10.41
N ARG A 25 -13.75 7.76 10.23
CA ARG A 25 -14.42 6.55 10.70
C ARG A 25 -13.72 5.90 11.89
N ILE A 26 -12.69 6.53 12.42
CA ILE A 26 -11.93 6.01 13.57
C ILE A 26 -12.72 6.18 14.87
N GLU A 27 -13.41 7.33 15.02
CA GLU A 27 -14.20 7.63 16.22
C GLU A 27 -15.31 6.58 16.41
N GLY A 28 -15.29 5.92 17.58
CA GLY A 28 -16.20 4.84 17.93
C GLY A 28 -15.78 3.44 17.48
N GLU A 29 -14.67 3.32 16.77
CA GLU A 29 -14.10 2.03 16.31
C GLU A 29 -12.70 1.76 16.92
N GLU A 30 -12.30 2.54 17.95
CA GLU A 30 -10.95 2.48 18.55
C GLU A 30 -10.62 1.07 19.06
N ASP A 31 -11.58 0.39 19.65
CA ASP A 31 -11.38 -0.96 20.22
C ASP A 31 -11.03 -1.99 19.14
N ILE A 32 -11.69 -1.95 17.97
CA ILE A 32 -11.38 -2.89 16.88
C ILE A 32 -10.05 -2.57 16.23
N ILE A 33 -9.73 -1.27 16.07
CA ILE A 33 -8.43 -0.82 15.53
C ILE A 33 -7.30 -1.25 16.46
N GLN A 34 -7.49 -1.14 17.77
CA GLN A 34 -6.51 -1.62 18.76
C GLN A 34 -6.36 -3.15 18.71
N GLN A 35 -7.44 -3.89 18.44
CA GLN A 35 -7.38 -5.35 18.22
C GLN A 35 -6.61 -5.70 16.95
N GLU A 36 -6.81 -4.99 15.84
CA GLU A 36 -6.02 -5.13 14.61
C GLU A 36 -4.53 -4.97 14.91
N PHE A 37 -4.16 -3.86 15.54
CA PHE A 37 -2.77 -3.54 15.86
C PHE A 37 -2.14 -4.57 16.80
N ASN A 38 -2.82 -4.93 17.89
CA ASN A 38 -2.34 -5.90 18.87
C ASN A 38 -2.21 -7.32 18.30
N ALA A 39 -2.97 -7.66 17.26
CA ALA A 39 -2.86 -8.93 16.55
C ALA A 39 -1.72 -8.95 15.52
N GLY A 40 -0.94 -7.87 15.41
CA GLY A 40 0.21 -7.74 14.51
C GLY A 40 -0.17 -7.42 13.08
N HIS A 41 -1.38 -6.91 12.85
CA HIS A 41 -1.75 -6.32 11.58
C HIS A 41 -1.11 -4.94 11.42
N GLU A 42 -0.85 -4.53 10.21
CA GLU A 42 -0.32 -3.21 9.90
C GLU A 42 -1.46 -2.22 9.71
N ILE A 43 -1.29 -1.02 10.26
CA ILE A 43 -2.26 0.07 10.14
C ILE A 43 -1.71 1.12 9.18
N GLY A 44 -2.48 1.43 8.14
CA GLY A 44 -2.18 2.42 7.13
C GLY A 44 -3.19 3.57 7.12
N ASN A 45 -2.79 4.69 6.52
CA ASN A 45 -3.64 5.87 6.36
C ASN A 45 -4.38 5.81 5.02
N HIS A 46 -5.70 6.13 4.99
CA HIS A 46 -6.53 6.18 3.80
C HIS A 46 -7.26 7.51 3.62
N SER A 47 -6.59 8.62 3.93
CA SER A 47 -7.12 9.98 4.02
C SER A 47 -8.20 10.15 5.11
N TRP A 48 -8.73 11.39 5.25
CA TRP A 48 -9.70 11.68 6.29
C TRP A 48 -11.13 11.28 5.91
N ASP A 49 -11.61 11.72 4.74
CA ASP A 49 -12.99 11.53 4.30
C ASP A 49 -13.13 10.76 2.96
N HIS A 50 -12.03 10.14 2.52
CA HIS A 50 -11.96 9.32 1.29
C HIS A 50 -12.27 10.11 0.01
N GLN A 51 -11.98 11.41 -0.03
CA GLN A 51 -12.08 12.17 -1.28
C GLN A 51 -10.89 11.88 -2.21
N TYR A 52 -11.15 11.83 -3.51
CA TYR A 52 -10.10 11.63 -4.50
C TYR A 52 -9.23 12.89 -4.62
N ALA A 53 -7.92 12.70 -4.75
CA ALA A 53 -6.97 13.80 -4.88
C ALA A 53 -7.33 14.81 -5.97
N SER A 54 -7.88 14.32 -7.10
CA SER A 54 -8.35 15.16 -8.21
C SER A 54 -9.49 16.11 -7.86
N ASN A 55 -10.22 15.88 -6.77
CA ASN A 55 -11.43 16.61 -6.40
C ASN A 55 -11.22 17.62 -5.27
N ILE A 56 -10.00 17.67 -4.70
CA ILE A 56 -9.68 18.52 -3.56
C ILE A 56 -8.37 19.29 -3.79
N SER A 57 -8.25 20.44 -3.16
CA SER A 57 -7.02 21.24 -3.24
C SER A 57 -5.83 20.51 -2.59
N GLU A 58 -4.63 20.88 -2.97
CA GLU A 58 -3.39 20.37 -2.37
C GLU A 58 -3.35 20.62 -0.86
N GLU A 59 -3.78 21.79 -0.40
CA GLU A 59 -3.87 22.10 1.03
C GLU A 59 -4.81 21.13 1.75
N LYS A 60 -5.96 20.81 1.15
CA LYS A 60 -6.87 19.85 1.72
C LYS A 60 -6.27 18.45 1.74
N GLN A 61 -5.53 18.04 0.70
CA GLN A 61 -4.82 16.75 0.68
C GLN A 61 -3.84 16.62 1.86
N ARG A 62 -3.05 17.66 2.14
CA ARG A 62 -2.13 17.73 3.30
C ARG A 62 -2.89 17.62 4.62
N ALA A 63 -3.96 18.37 4.76
CA ALA A 63 -4.79 18.34 5.96
C ALA A 63 -5.42 16.95 6.20
N GLU A 64 -5.92 16.29 5.17
CA GLU A 64 -6.47 14.94 5.21
C GLU A 64 -5.45 13.89 5.69
N MET A 65 -4.24 13.92 5.11
CA MET A 65 -3.16 13.01 5.52
C MET A 65 -2.78 13.21 6.99
N ASN A 66 -2.51 14.45 7.39
CA ASN A 66 -2.03 14.77 8.73
C ASN A 66 -3.09 14.46 9.78
N LYS A 67 -4.32 14.86 9.55
CA LYS A 67 -5.44 14.61 10.47
C LYS A 67 -5.67 13.12 10.71
N THR A 68 -5.55 12.31 9.66
CA THR A 68 -5.69 10.86 9.77
C THR A 68 -4.50 10.23 10.48
N ASN A 69 -3.28 10.68 10.20
CA ASN A 69 -2.09 10.25 10.91
C ASN A 69 -2.22 10.48 12.43
N ASP A 70 -2.67 11.67 12.82
CA ASP A 70 -2.84 12.03 14.24
C ASP A 70 -3.95 11.20 14.90
N ALA A 71 -5.06 10.96 14.18
CA ALA A 71 -6.15 10.12 14.67
C ALA A 71 -5.70 8.66 14.89
N ILE A 72 -4.95 8.08 13.95
CA ILE A 72 -4.38 6.74 14.08
C ILE A 72 -3.43 6.68 15.28
N LYS A 73 -2.48 7.62 15.37
CA LYS A 73 -1.53 7.68 16.49
C LYS A 73 -2.23 7.77 17.85
N LYS A 74 -3.32 8.52 17.94
CA LYS A 74 -4.09 8.63 19.18
C LYS A 74 -4.62 7.27 19.64
N VAL A 75 -4.97 6.37 18.73
CA VAL A 75 -5.52 5.05 19.04
C VAL A 75 -4.42 4.04 19.35
N ILE A 76 -3.44 3.88 18.45
CA ILE A 76 -2.44 2.80 18.54
C ILE A 76 -1.11 3.24 19.16
N GLY A 77 -0.92 4.54 19.43
CA GLY A 77 0.31 5.10 20.00
C GLY A 77 1.42 5.41 18.99
N GLU A 78 1.28 4.95 17.75
CA GLU A 78 2.25 5.09 16.67
C GLU A 78 1.63 5.73 15.42
N TYR A 79 2.46 6.38 14.60
CA TYR A 79 2.02 6.83 13.27
C TYR A 79 1.85 5.63 12.33
N PRO A 80 0.91 5.71 11.33
CA PRO A 80 0.82 4.68 10.30
C PRO A 80 2.10 4.58 9.50
N THR A 81 2.44 3.38 9.03
CA THR A 81 3.68 3.08 8.32
C THR A 81 3.53 3.19 6.80
N VAL A 82 2.29 3.16 6.29
CA VAL A 82 1.94 3.16 4.88
C VAL A 82 0.72 4.04 4.61
N PHE A 83 0.59 4.52 3.37
CA PHE A 83 -0.54 5.31 2.90
C PHE A 83 -1.17 4.64 1.67
N ARG A 84 -2.50 4.70 1.54
CA ARG A 84 -3.20 4.33 0.32
C ARG A 84 -4.08 5.48 -0.15
N CYS A 85 -3.89 5.89 -1.41
CA CYS A 85 -4.68 6.95 -2.02
C CYS A 85 -6.14 6.49 -2.18
N PRO A 86 -7.15 7.31 -1.85
CA PRO A 86 -8.53 7.03 -2.20
C PRO A 86 -8.70 6.76 -3.69
N GLY A 87 -9.36 5.63 -4.02
CA GLY A 87 -9.53 5.16 -5.40
C GLY A 87 -8.24 4.83 -6.15
N GLY A 88 -7.09 4.78 -5.49
CA GLY A 88 -5.79 4.56 -6.11
C GLY A 88 -5.26 5.76 -6.92
N ILE A 89 -5.85 6.93 -6.74
CA ILE A 89 -5.48 8.15 -7.49
C ILE A 89 -4.39 8.91 -6.71
N THR A 90 -3.17 8.90 -7.25
CA THR A 90 -2.03 9.64 -6.71
C THR A 90 -2.09 11.14 -7.04
N SER A 91 -1.23 11.91 -6.43
CA SER A 91 -1.03 13.34 -6.70
C SER A 91 0.40 13.74 -6.37
N ASN A 92 0.83 14.89 -6.87
CA ASN A 92 2.13 15.45 -6.53
C ASN A 92 2.32 15.61 -5.00
N VAL A 93 1.28 16.04 -4.28
CA VAL A 93 1.33 16.16 -2.81
C VAL A 93 1.59 14.81 -2.16
N TYR A 94 0.88 13.76 -2.57
CA TYR A 94 1.06 12.43 -2.00
C TYR A 94 2.44 11.85 -2.33
N GLU A 95 2.99 12.16 -3.49
CA GLU A 95 4.30 11.67 -3.94
C GLU A 95 5.48 12.44 -3.33
N THR A 96 5.33 13.72 -3.03
CA THR A 96 6.45 14.57 -2.58
C THR A 96 6.41 14.92 -1.09
N GLU A 97 5.23 14.95 -0.47
CA GLU A 97 5.06 15.43 0.90
C GLU A 97 4.56 14.33 1.87
N ASN A 98 4.21 13.15 1.37
CA ASN A 98 3.79 12.05 2.21
C ASN A 98 4.99 11.45 2.94
N ILE A 99 4.84 11.27 4.24
CA ILE A 99 5.86 10.64 5.09
C ILE A 99 5.86 9.11 5.00
N ASN A 100 4.94 8.53 4.22
CA ASN A 100 4.78 7.09 4.07
C ASN A 100 4.92 6.64 2.61
N PRO A 101 5.32 5.39 2.35
CA PRO A 101 5.16 4.74 1.06
C PRO A 101 3.68 4.68 0.64
N ILE A 102 3.43 4.83 -0.67
CA ILE A 102 2.08 4.74 -1.24
C ILE A 102 1.83 3.31 -1.69
N ILE A 103 0.78 2.68 -1.17
CA ILE A 103 0.46 1.28 -1.43
C ILE A 103 -0.83 1.16 -2.24
N LEU A 104 -0.70 0.70 -3.46
CA LEU A 104 -1.82 0.32 -4.31
C LEU A 104 -2.04 -1.19 -4.25
N TRP A 105 -2.48 -1.80 -5.35
CA TRP A 105 -2.75 -3.26 -5.44
C TRP A 105 -2.47 -3.78 -6.84
N SER A 106 -2.23 -5.06 -6.96
CA SER A 106 -2.08 -5.78 -8.21
C SER A 106 -3.28 -6.67 -8.52
N ILE A 107 -4.07 -7.02 -7.49
CA ILE A 107 -5.29 -7.80 -7.63
C ILE A 107 -6.46 -7.03 -7.03
N ASP A 108 -7.37 -6.56 -7.88
CA ASP A 108 -8.67 -6.04 -7.45
C ASP A 108 -9.70 -7.19 -7.45
N THR A 109 -10.28 -7.46 -6.30
CA THR A 109 -11.31 -8.49 -6.17
C THR A 109 -12.68 -8.02 -6.64
N LEU A 110 -12.86 -6.70 -6.81
CA LEU A 110 -14.12 -6.04 -7.12
C LEU A 110 -15.25 -6.34 -6.12
N ASP A 111 -14.90 -6.58 -4.85
CA ASP A 111 -15.89 -6.84 -3.77
C ASP A 111 -16.82 -5.66 -3.56
N TRP A 112 -16.28 -4.44 -3.67
CA TRP A 112 -17.01 -3.17 -3.58
C TRP A 112 -18.09 -3.00 -4.66
N SER A 113 -17.88 -3.58 -5.84
CA SER A 113 -18.78 -3.51 -6.99
C SER A 113 -19.76 -4.67 -7.03
N THR A 114 -19.23 -5.89 -6.91
CA THR A 114 -20.06 -7.12 -7.04
C THR A 114 -20.91 -7.40 -5.81
N LYS A 115 -20.49 -6.94 -4.63
CA LYS A 115 -21.13 -7.21 -3.33
C LYS A 115 -21.49 -8.69 -3.14
N SER A 116 -20.63 -9.57 -3.65
CA SER A 116 -20.82 -11.01 -3.68
C SER A 116 -19.60 -11.75 -3.18
N SER A 117 -19.72 -12.45 -2.06
CA SER A 117 -18.64 -13.27 -1.50
C SER A 117 -18.12 -14.32 -2.48
N GLN A 118 -19.00 -14.88 -3.31
CA GLN A 118 -18.61 -15.86 -4.32
C GLN A 118 -17.84 -15.22 -5.48
N ALA A 119 -18.26 -14.02 -5.95
CA ALA A 119 -17.56 -13.30 -7.02
C ALA A 119 -16.16 -12.87 -6.55
N THR A 120 -16.05 -12.34 -5.33
CA THR A 120 -14.79 -11.98 -4.67
C THR A 120 -13.84 -13.17 -4.56
N PHE A 121 -14.33 -14.33 -4.08
CA PHE A 121 -13.54 -15.54 -4.03
C PHE A 121 -13.12 -16.04 -5.41
N ASN A 122 -14.01 -15.97 -6.41
CA ASN A 122 -13.71 -16.36 -7.78
C ASN A 122 -12.66 -15.46 -8.44
N ALA A 123 -12.53 -14.19 -8.02
CA ALA A 123 -11.46 -13.32 -8.51
C ALA A 123 -10.08 -13.90 -8.17
N ILE A 124 -9.88 -14.37 -6.94
CA ILE A 124 -8.66 -15.07 -6.52
C ILE A 124 -8.45 -16.38 -7.30
N LYS A 125 -9.50 -17.20 -7.43
CA LYS A 125 -9.39 -18.47 -8.15
C LYS A 125 -9.04 -18.30 -9.63
N ARG A 126 -9.46 -17.20 -10.26
CA ARG A 126 -9.14 -16.90 -11.67
C ARG A 126 -7.66 -16.72 -11.92
N VAL A 127 -6.90 -16.18 -10.95
CA VAL A 127 -5.44 -16.03 -11.05
C VAL A 127 -4.81 -17.41 -11.28
N PHE A 128 -5.16 -18.40 -10.46
CA PHE A 128 -4.62 -19.77 -10.58
C PHE A 128 -5.11 -20.50 -11.84
N LYS A 129 -6.35 -20.27 -12.28
CA LYS A 129 -6.87 -20.86 -13.53
C LYS A 129 -6.10 -20.37 -14.77
N LYS A 130 -5.51 -19.17 -14.72
CA LYS A 130 -4.66 -18.63 -15.78
C LYS A 130 -3.21 -19.12 -15.69
N GLY A 131 -2.91 -20.08 -14.81
CA GLY A 131 -1.54 -20.56 -14.58
C GLY A 131 -0.63 -19.56 -13.88
N GLN A 132 -1.19 -18.49 -13.31
CA GLN A 132 -0.47 -17.50 -12.51
C GLN A 132 -0.46 -17.90 -11.05
N ASN A 133 0.36 -17.23 -10.24
CA ASN A 133 0.37 -17.35 -8.77
C ASN A 133 0.18 -15.98 -8.15
N LEU A 134 -0.01 -15.92 -6.84
CA LEU A 134 -0.20 -14.68 -6.05
C LEU A 134 1.04 -14.29 -5.25
N ASP A 135 2.19 -14.90 -5.52
CA ASP A 135 3.40 -14.63 -4.75
C ASP A 135 3.94 -13.23 -5.02
N GLY A 136 3.84 -12.36 -4.03
CA GLY A 136 4.21 -10.94 -4.11
C GLY A 136 3.06 -10.01 -4.53
N ASP A 137 1.86 -10.52 -4.77
CA ASP A 137 0.69 -9.69 -5.07
C ASP A 137 0.12 -9.03 -3.80
N ILE A 138 -0.42 -7.81 -3.99
CA ILE A 138 -1.23 -7.10 -3.01
C ILE A 138 -2.69 -7.21 -3.47
N VAL A 139 -3.53 -7.81 -2.62
CA VAL A 139 -4.95 -8.06 -2.90
C VAL A 139 -5.82 -7.00 -2.23
N LEU A 140 -6.64 -6.29 -3.02
CA LEU A 140 -7.58 -5.29 -2.52
C LEU A 140 -8.92 -5.92 -2.14
N MET A 141 -9.40 -5.61 -0.94
CA MET A 141 -10.75 -5.86 -0.44
C MET A 141 -11.18 -4.73 0.51
N HIS A 142 -12.49 -4.66 0.80
CA HIS A 142 -13.07 -3.62 1.64
C HIS A 142 -13.95 -4.26 2.73
N ASP A 143 -13.58 -4.09 4.00
CA ASP A 143 -14.30 -4.64 5.15
C ASP A 143 -15.65 -3.95 5.44
N ILE A 144 -15.89 -2.81 4.82
CA ILE A 144 -17.20 -2.13 4.86
C ILE A 144 -18.29 -2.85 4.05
N GLN A 145 -17.94 -3.86 3.25
CA GLN A 145 -18.90 -4.63 2.45
C GLN A 145 -19.32 -5.90 3.22
N ASP A 146 -20.61 -6.08 3.43
CA ASP A 146 -21.17 -7.23 4.20
C ASP A 146 -20.84 -8.59 3.60
N SER A 147 -20.53 -8.65 2.32
CA SER A 147 -20.13 -9.88 1.63
C SER A 147 -18.65 -10.26 1.84
N THR A 148 -17.80 -9.30 2.20
CA THR A 148 -16.34 -9.46 2.27
C THR A 148 -15.88 -10.40 3.39
N PRO A 149 -16.44 -10.37 4.62
CA PRO A 149 -16.01 -11.31 5.66
C PRO A 149 -16.15 -12.79 5.25
N LYS A 150 -17.27 -13.14 4.59
CA LYS A 150 -17.49 -14.49 4.07
C LYS A 150 -16.52 -14.84 2.94
N ALA A 151 -16.18 -13.88 2.07
CA ALA A 151 -15.18 -14.07 1.03
C ALA A 151 -13.81 -14.31 1.63
N VAL A 152 -13.39 -13.49 2.58
CA VAL A 152 -12.09 -13.60 3.29
C VAL A 152 -11.96 -14.96 3.96
N ALA A 153 -12.99 -15.45 4.66
CA ALA A 153 -12.97 -16.77 5.30
C ALA A 153 -12.68 -17.92 4.30
N ASN A 154 -13.17 -17.81 3.08
CA ASN A 154 -12.89 -18.78 2.01
C ASN A 154 -11.52 -18.57 1.38
N ILE A 155 -11.13 -17.32 1.16
CA ILE A 155 -9.85 -16.94 0.53
C ILE A 155 -8.67 -17.39 1.40
N VAL A 156 -8.69 -17.06 2.69
CA VAL A 156 -7.57 -17.39 3.59
C VAL A 156 -7.35 -18.90 3.68
N LYS A 157 -8.42 -19.67 3.82
CA LYS A 157 -8.35 -21.15 3.83
C LYS A 157 -7.85 -21.73 2.50
N TYR A 158 -8.25 -21.12 1.40
CA TYR A 158 -7.84 -21.57 0.07
C TYR A 158 -6.37 -21.28 -0.18
N LEU A 159 -5.88 -20.10 0.22
CA LEU A 159 -4.48 -19.71 0.06
C LEU A 159 -3.57 -20.48 1.02
N ASP A 160 -3.97 -20.68 2.26
CA ASP A 160 -3.26 -21.50 3.24
C ASP A 160 -3.06 -22.94 2.72
N LYS A 161 -4.11 -23.58 2.19
CA LYS A 161 -4.01 -24.89 1.55
C LYS A 161 -3.09 -24.93 0.32
N LYS A 162 -2.81 -23.82 -0.29
CA LYS A 162 -1.86 -23.66 -1.40
C LYS A 162 -0.44 -23.32 -0.94
N GLY A 163 -0.21 -23.22 0.37
CA GLY A 163 1.09 -22.92 0.95
C GLY A 163 1.45 -21.43 0.96
N TYR A 164 0.48 -20.53 0.82
CA TYR A 164 0.73 -19.09 0.93
C TYR A 164 0.71 -18.65 2.39
N GLN A 165 1.71 -17.89 2.79
CA GLN A 165 1.69 -17.09 4.00
C GLN A 165 1.07 -15.72 3.69
N LEU A 166 0.04 -15.34 4.44
CA LEU A 166 -0.57 -14.01 4.37
C LEU A 166 0.16 -13.09 5.32
N VAL A 167 0.66 -11.97 4.82
CA VAL A 167 1.54 -11.04 5.55
C VAL A 167 1.08 -9.60 5.34
N THR A 168 1.59 -8.67 6.16
CA THR A 168 1.41 -7.24 5.95
C THR A 168 2.21 -6.76 4.72
N VAL A 169 1.91 -5.56 4.22
CA VAL A 169 2.65 -4.98 3.10
C VAL A 169 4.13 -4.77 3.47
N SER A 170 4.38 -4.26 4.68
CA SER A 170 5.76 -4.05 5.15
C SER A 170 6.53 -5.37 5.32
N GLU A 171 5.89 -6.42 5.81
CA GLU A 171 6.49 -7.76 5.86
C GLU A 171 6.77 -8.30 4.46
N LEU A 172 5.84 -8.12 3.51
CA LEU A 172 6.03 -8.56 2.13
C LEU A 172 7.24 -7.85 1.50
N ALA A 173 7.36 -6.54 1.66
CA ALA A 173 8.51 -5.77 1.20
C ALA A 173 9.82 -6.26 1.84
N TYR A 174 9.80 -6.49 3.16
CA TYR A 174 10.95 -7.04 3.90
C TYR A 174 11.40 -8.40 3.35
N TYR A 175 10.48 -9.36 3.17
CA TYR A 175 10.80 -10.68 2.61
C TYR A 175 11.29 -10.62 1.16
N ARG A 176 11.07 -9.52 0.47
CA ARG A 176 11.58 -9.25 -0.89
C ARG A 176 12.84 -8.39 -0.90
N ASN A 177 13.45 -8.12 0.26
CA ASN A 177 14.62 -7.24 0.41
C ASN A 177 14.39 -5.87 -0.24
N THR A 178 13.17 -5.36 -0.15
CA THR A 178 12.77 -4.06 -0.69
C THR A 178 12.61 -3.08 0.46
N THR A 179 13.37 -2.00 0.45
CA THR A 179 13.16 -0.85 1.32
C THR A 179 12.19 0.10 0.63
N MET A 180 10.97 0.21 1.17
CA MET A 180 9.99 1.16 0.67
C MET A 180 10.42 2.59 1.05
N LYS A 181 10.20 3.53 0.13
CA LYS A 181 10.52 4.95 0.32
C LYS A 181 9.24 5.78 0.36
N ASN A 182 9.28 6.85 1.16
CA ASN A 182 8.19 7.79 1.29
C ASN A 182 7.82 8.38 -0.07
N GLY A 183 6.53 8.48 -0.36
CA GLY A 183 6.01 9.02 -1.62
C GLY A 183 6.15 8.09 -2.83
N GLU A 184 6.99 7.07 -2.78
CA GLU A 184 7.06 6.08 -3.86
C GLU A 184 5.87 5.11 -3.82
N THR A 185 5.39 4.71 -5.01
CA THR A 185 4.20 3.87 -5.18
C THR A 185 4.56 2.41 -5.41
N TYR A 186 3.90 1.52 -4.67
CA TYR A 186 4.09 0.07 -4.74
C TYR A 186 2.73 -0.62 -4.93
N SER A 187 2.62 -1.49 -5.92
CA SER A 187 1.41 -2.31 -6.17
C SER A 187 1.65 -3.80 -5.96
N CYS A 188 2.89 -4.24 -5.87
CA CYS A 188 3.31 -5.63 -5.69
C CYS A 188 4.80 -5.69 -5.31
N PHE A 189 5.24 -6.86 -4.80
CA PHE A 189 6.64 -7.13 -4.50
C PHE A 189 7.01 -8.52 -5.03
N TYR A 190 7.22 -8.63 -6.33
CA TYR A 190 7.55 -9.92 -6.95
C TYR A 190 8.99 -10.35 -6.68
N PRO A 191 9.27 -11.67 -6.62
CA PRO A 191 10.65 -12.18 -6.56
C PRO A 191 11.48 -11.66 -7.74
N THR A 192 12.70 -11.22 -7.48
CA THR A 192 13.62 -10.67 -8.49
C THR A 192 14.13 -11.71 -9.52
N THR A 193 13.88 -12.99 -9.31
CA THR A 193 14.31 -14.08 -10.21
C THR A 193 13.10 -14.74 -10.87
N ASN A 194 13.01 -14.68 -12.21
CA ASN A 194 12.14 -15.44 -13.11
C ASN A 194 10.67 -15.04 -13.27
N TYR A 195 10.18 -13.95 -12.69
CA TYR A 195 8.77 -13.58 -12.87
C TYR A 195 8.52 -12.71 -14.11
N SER A 196 9.48 -11.90 -14.52
CA SER A 196 9.42 -11.05 -15.72
C SER A 196 9.31 -11.86 -17.03
N GLN A 197 9.84 -13.09 -17.07
CA GLN A 197 9.76 -13.91 -18.27
C GLN A 197 8.41 -14.59 -18.50
N LYS A 198 7.61 -14.85 -17.44
CA LYS A 198 6.30 -15.51 -17.58
C LYS A 198 5.16 -14.55 -17.96
N ARG A 199 5.24 -13.26 -17.61
CA ARG A 199 4.22 -12.27 -18.01
C ARG A 199 4.39 -11.77 -19.45
N ASN A 200 5.63 -11.66 -19.95
CA ASN A 200 5.89 -11.18 -21.30
C ASN A 200 5.45 -12.17 -22.39
N ASN A 201 5.27 -13.44 -22.07
CA ASN A 201 4.80 -14.47 -23.03
C ASN A 201 3.28 -14.62 -23.08
N SER A 202 2.51 -13.93 -22.23
CA SER A 202 1.04 -14.01 -22.22
C SER A 202 0.32 -12.73 -22.68
N ASN A 203 1.06 -11.66 -23.01
CA ASN A 203 0.49 -10.36 -23.40
C ASN A 203 0.63 -10.02 -24.89
N THR A 204 0.57 -11.00 -25.78
CA THR A 204 0.26 -10.73 -27.18
C THR A 204 -1.24 -10.99 -27.41
N ASN A 205 -2.08 -10.05 -27.05
CA ASN A 205 -3.42 -9.69 -27.53
C ASN A 205 -4.34 -9.25 -26.40
N SER A 206 -4.30 -7.95 -26.10
CA SER A 206 -5.48 -7.14 -25.76
C SER A 206 -5.04 -5.69 -25.51
N ASN A 207 -5.66 -4.78 -26.20
CA ASN A 207 -5.47 -3.33 -26.20
C ASN A 207 -5.30 -2.76 -24.79
N GLN A 208 -4.11 -2.27 -24.50
CA GLN A 208 -3.87 -1.31 -23.42
C GLN A 208 -3.43 0.00 -24.08
N THR A 209 -4.15 1.05 -23.73
CA THR A 209 -3.80 2.43 -24.07
C THR A 209 -2.49 2.76 -23.36
N GLU A 210 -1.42 2.87 -24.16
CA GLU A 210 -0.10 3.27 -23.64
C GLU A 210 -0.10 4.76 -23.34
N PHE A 211 0.20 5.12 -22.11
CA PHE A 211 0.73 6.44 -21.79
C PHE A 211 2.23 6.43 -22.04
N SER A 212 2.63 6.85 -23.24
CA SER A 212 4.04 7.03 -23.60
C SER A 212 4.52 8.38 -23.07
N THR A 213 5.43 8.37 -22.12
CA THR A 213 6.29 9.52 -21.86
C THR A 213 7.50 9.44 -22.79
N ASN A 214 7.54 10.33 -23.77
CA ASN A 214 8.71 10.55 -24.63
C ASN A 214 9.85 11.16 -23.83
N GLN A 215 10.91 10.41 -23.62
CA GLN A 215 12.24 10.99 -23.39
C GLN A 215 13.05 10.91 -24.68
N SER A 216 13.26 12.07 -25.27
CA SER A 216 14.15 12.25 -26.40
C SER A 216 15.62 12.14 -25.95
N ASN A 217 16.29 11.14 -26.48
CA ASN A 217 17.74 11.06 -26.47
C ASN A 217 18.32 12.14 -27.40
N ASN A 218 19.19 12.98 -26.88
CA ASN A 218 20.13 13.70 -27.73
C ASN A 218 21.54 13.51 -27.16
N SER A 219 22.30 12.71 -27.87
CA SER A 219 23.75 12.56 -27.72
C SER A 219 24.45 13.75 -28.38
N ASN A 220 25.36 14.39 -27.69
CA ASN A 220 26.67 14.76 -28.31
C ASN A 220 27.61 15.41 -27.29
N ASN A 221 28.61 14.68 -26.99
CA ASN A 221 30.07 14.96 -27.05
C ASN A 221 30.65 16.28 -26.51
N THR A 222 31.63 16.07 -25.68
CA THR A 222 33.00 16.63 -25.62
C THR A 222 33.33 17.65 -24.53
N THR A 223 34.35 17.24 -23.81
CA THR A 223 35.61 17.85 -23.29
C THR A 223 35.65 18.29 -21.84
N ASN A 224 36.62 17.63 -21.22
CA ASN A 224 37.45 17.93 -20.05
C ASN A 224 37.54 19.39 -19.60
N THR A 225 37.53 19.62 -18.30
CA THR A 225 38.70 20.19 -17.59
C THR A 225 38.56 20.03 -16.07
N THR A 226 39.57 19.49 -15.48
CA THR A 226 39.96 19.41 -14.07
C THR A 226 40.17 20.81 -13.49
N VAL A 227 39.81 21.07 -12.20
CA VAL A 227 40.67 21.69 -11.20
C VAL A 227 40.06 21.58 -9.79
N ALA A 228 40.95 21.37 -8.86
CA ALA A 228 40.81 20.97 -7.48
C ALA A 228 40.57 22.11 -6.47
N ASN A 229 40.25 21.66 -5.23
CA ASN A 229 40.53 22.26 -3.90
C ASN A 229 39.76 23.49 -3.45
N ASN A 230 39.17 23.49 -2.29
CA ASN A 230 39.80 23.55 -0.97
C ASN A 230 38.75 23.59 0.17
N GLN A 231 39.16 23.07 1.28
CA GLN A 231 38.63 23.05 2.64
C GLN A 231 38.17 24.41 3.17
N ASN A 232 37.16 24.43 4.05
CA ASN A 232 37.37 24.88 5.42
C ASN A 232 36.22 24.55 6.37
N VAL A 233 36.61 23.98 7.48
CA VAL A 233 35.90 23.73 8.73
C VAL A 233 35.77 25.08 9.50
N VAL A 234 34.60 25.35 10.06
CA VAL A 234 34.50 26.16 11.32
C VAL A 234 33.34 25.59 12.15
N THR A 235 33.69 25.10 13.31
CA THR A 235 32.87 24.88 14.49
C THR A 235 32.50 26.24 15.11
N ASP A 236 31.28 26.38 15.61
CA ASP A 236 31.16 26.99 16.94
C ASP A 236 29.85 26.66 17.66
N ASN A 237 30.01 26.31 18.92
CA ASN A 237 29.03 26.13 19.97
C ASN A 237 28.44 27.47 20.40
N THR A 238 27.13 27.49 20.68
CA THR A 238 26.63 28.17 21.93
C THR A 238 25.15 27.85 22.16
N THR A 239 24.88 27.25 23.29
CA THR A 239 23.58 27.29 24.00
C THR A 239 23.41 28.67 24.66
N PRO A 240 22.19 29.17 24.83
CA PRO A 240 21.83 29.62 26.15
C PRO A 240 20.43 29.22 26.65
N THR A 241 20.43 29.05 27.95
CA THR A 241 19.45 28.94 29.00
C THR A 241 18.25 29.89 28.94
N VAL A 242 17.11 29.31 29.32
CA VAL A 242 16.01 29.68 30.23
C VAL A 242 15.82 31.23 30.53
N ASP A 243 14.59 31.69 30.26
CA ASP A 243 13.62 32.21 31.23
C ASP A 243 12.20 31.94 30.75
#